data_cebadca0619f84842aa8dd1b18b64996
#
_entry.id   cebadca0619f84842aa8dd1b18b64996
#
_cell.length_a   1.000
_cell.length_b   1.000
_cell.length_c   1.000
_cell.angle_alpha   90.00
_cell.angle_beta   90.00
_cell.angle_gamma   90.00
#
_symmetry.space_group_name_H-M   'P 1'
#
loop_
_entity.id
_entity.type
_entity.pdbx_description
1 polymer ?
#
loop_
_entity_poly.entity_id
_entity_poly.type
_entity_poly.pdbx_seq_one_letter_code
_entity_poly.pdbx_strand_id
1 'polypeptide(L)'
;MSPRLGSVLSARDLPAPELGALVLDGEAYRLGDCFASIDQTSGPFLRAAALTRELPARLIAEQHTAAWVWGAVARPPARHEVCADTGARTRPAFEARLSVREVVILHDDITVLAGTAVTIPMRTAIDLARFVETWSDEETRIVRELLTIARCTVLDCARAMNRKRNLPNKKIALQRLALCVG
;
A
#
# COMPACT_ATOMS: atom_id res chain seq x y z
N MET A 1 -6.48 20.81 -29.20
CA MET A 1 -6.54 19.58 -28.40
C MET A 1 -6.28 19.98 -26.97
N SER A 2 -7.29 20.04 -26.11
CA SER A 2 -7.12 20.34 -24.69
C SER A 2 -6.30 19.21 -24.06
N PRO A 3 -5.27 19.50 -23.24
CA PRO A 3 -4.54 18.47 -22.53
C PRO A 3 -5.53 17.72 -21.64
N ARG A 4 -5.64 16.41 -21.82
CA ARG A 4 -6.39 15.58 -20.89
C ARG A 4 -5.63 15.57 -19.57
N LEU A 5 -6.21 16.18 -18.55
CA LEU A 5 -5.75 16.06 -17.19
C LEU A 5 -5.69 14.57 -16.81
N GLY A 6 -4.62 14.15 -16.16
CA GLY A 6 -4.48 12.76 -15.72
C GLY A 6 -5.61 12.38 -14.75
N SER A 7 -5.80 11.08 -14.54
CA SER A 7 -6.80 10.55 -13.58
C SER A 7 -6.55 10.99 -12.13
N VAL A 8 -5.32 11.42 -11.84
CA VAL A 8 -4.89 11.93 -10.53
C VAL A 8 -4.12 13.22 -10.74
N LEU A 9 -4.49 14.28 -10.01
CA LEU A 9 -3.85 15.59 -9.99
C LEU A 9 -3.02 15.78 -8.73
N SER A 10 -1.95 16.55 -8.85
CA SER A 10 -1.06 16.89 -7.76
C SER A 10 -0.59 18.36 -7.88
N ALA A 11 0.18 18.84 -6.92
CA ALA A 11 0.81 20.16 -6.98
C ALA A 11 1.80 20.33 -8.15
N ARG A 12 2.12 19.26 -8.89
CA ARG A 12 2.91 19.30 -10.13
C ARG A 12 2.05 19.66 -11.36
N ASP A 13 0.75 19.48 -11.28
CA ASP A 13 -0.19 19.67 -12.38
C ASP A 13 -0.92 21.02 -12.26
N LEU A 14 -1.31 21.42 -11.05
CA LEU A 14 -2.01 22.67 -10.74
C LEU A 14 -1.52 23.26 -9.41
N PRO A 15 -1.56 24.58 -9.24
CA PRO A 15 -1.28 25.24 -7.96
C PRO A 15 -2.21 24.76 -6.84
N ALA A 16 -1.71 24.71 -5.59
CA ALA A 16 -2.49 24.25 -4.46
C ALA A 16 -3.83 24.99 -4.24
N PRO A 17 -3.94 26.33 -4.46
CA PRO A 17 -5.22 27.03 -4.38
C PRO A 17 -6.24 26.52 -5.40
N GLU A 18 -5.82 26.22 -6.64
CA GLU A 18 -6.70 25.72 -7.69
C GLU A 18 -7.19 24.29 -7.37
N LEU A 19 -6.28 23.43 -6.89
CA LEU A 19 -6.64 22.10 -6.41
C LEU A 19 -7.63 22.17 -5.24
N GLY A 20 -7.45 23.15 -4.34
CA GLY A 20 -8.38 23.43 -3.26
C GLY A 20 -9.76 23.88 -3.75
N ALA A 21 -9.81 24.75 -4.78
CA ALA A 21 -11.04 25.22 -5.41
C ALA A 21 -11.84 24.05 -6.01
N LEU A 22 -11.19 23.14 -6.75
CA LEU A 22 -11.85 21.94 -7.31
C LEU A 22 -12.54 21.08 -6.23
N VAL A 23 -11.95 21.00 -5.03
CA VAL A 23 -12.56 20.25 -3.92
C VAL A 23 -13.76 21.02 -3.34
N LEU A 24 -13.67 22.34 -3.20
CA LEU A 24 -14.76 23.18 -2.70
C LEU A 24 -15.95 23.21 -3.68
N ASP A 25 -15.65 23.20 -4.97
CA ASP A 25 -16.68 23.16 -6.04
C ASP A 25 -17.29 21.76 -6.24
N GLY A 26 -16.77 20.74 -5.51
CA GLY A 26 -17.28 19.37 -5.59
C GLY A 26 -16.88 18.63 -6.86
N GLU A 27 -15.88 19.12 -7.60
CA GLU A 27 -15.36 18.51 -8.83
C GLU A 27 -14.27 17.47 -8.58
N ALA A 28 -13.60 17.56 -7.42
CA ALA A 28 -12.55 16.64 -7.03
C ALA A 28 -12.62 16.29 -5.53
N TYR A 29 -11.96 15.19 -5.16
CA TYR A 29 -11.75 14.78 -3.78
C TYR A 29 -10.28 14.48 -3.51
N ARG A 30 -9.87 14.56 -2.24
CA ARG A 30 -8.51 14.23 -1.81
C ARG A 30 -8.26 12.73 -1.84
N LEU A 31 -7.12 12.34 -2.40
CA LEU A 31 -6.65 10.95 -2.48
C LEU A 31 -5.16 10.89 -2.06
N GLY A 32 -4.90 10.75 -0.77
CA GLY A 32 -3.56 10.96 -0.21
C GLY A 32 -3.14 12.44 -0.34
N ASP A 33 -1.97 12.68 -0.88
CA ASP A 33 -1.47 14.02 -1.21
C ASP A 33 -1.89 14.48 -2.62
N CYS A 34 -2.65 13.64 -3.33
CA CYS A 34 -3.18 13.92 -4.65
C CYS A 34 -4.69 14.23 -4.60
N PHE A 35 -5.26 14.48 -5.79
CA PHE A 35 -6.67 14.77 -6.00
C PHE A 35 -7.17 13.94 -7.17
N ALA A 36 -8.39 13.45 -7.06
CA ALA A 36 -9.07 12.71 -8.12
C ALA A 36 -10.42 13.34 -8.44
N SER A 37 -10.87 13.26 -9.70
CA SER A 37 -12.21 13.70 -10.09
C SER A 37 -13.28 12.94 -9.33
N ILE A 38 -14.39 13.63 -8.98
CA ILE A 38 -15.55 13.04 -8.29
C ILE A 38 -16.20 11.90 -9.12
N ASP A 39 -16.02 11.92 -10.42
CA ASP A 39 -16.53 10.87 -11.33
C ASP A 39 -15.74 9.55 -11.23
N GLN A 40 -14.60 9.56 -10.55
CA GLN A 40 -13.74 8.39 -10.42
C GLN A 40 -13.94 7.70 -9.07
N THR A 41 -14.18 6.39 -9.14
CA THR A 41 -14.26 5.57 -7.92
C THR A 41 -12.86 5.30 -7.36
N SER A 42 -12.68 5.57 -6.06
CA SER A 42 -11.43 5.28 -5.35
C SER A 42 -11.20 3.78 -5.24
N GLY A 43 -10.53 3.20 -6.24
CA GLY A 43 -10.12 1.79 -6.26
C GLY A 43 -8.59 1.63 -6.20
N PRO A 44 -8.10 0.37 -6.13
CA PRO A 44 -6.67 0.08 -6.02
C PRO A 44 -5.83 0.73 -7.13
N PHE A 45 -6.33 0.74 -8.35
CA PHE A 45 -5.64 1.33 -9.50
C PHE A 45 -5.45 2.85 -9.34
N LEU A 46 -6.51 3.57 -8.90
CA LEU A 46 -6.44 5.01 -8.72
C LEU A 46 -5.54 5.41 -7.54
N ARG A 47 -5.60 4.66 -6.45
CA ARG A 47 -4.72 4.86 -5.28
C ARG A 47 -3.24 4.58 -5.61
N ALA A 48 -2.97 3.55 -6.40
CA ALA A 48 -1.64 3.28 -6.90
C ALA A 48 -1.13 4.40 -7.84
N ALA A 49 -2.02 4.96 -8.70
CA ALA A 49 -1.69 6.11 -9.55
C ALA A 49 -1.31 7.35 -8.73
N ALA A 50 -1.94 7.58 -7.58
CA ALA A 50 -1.53 8.65 -6.66
C ALA A 50 -0.11 8.40 -6.13
N LEU A 51 0.21 7.17 -5.71
CA LEU A 51 1.55 6.83 -5.23
C LEU A 51 2.64 6.96 -6.29
N THR A 52 2.33 6.74 -7.58
CA THR A 52 3.31 6.92 -8.68
C THR A 52 3.86 8.36 -8.72
N ARG A 53 3.10 9.33 -8.20
CA ARG A 53 3.52 10.73 -8.09
C ARG A 53 4.45 11.00 -6.91
N GLU A 54 4.45 10.12 -5.93
CA GLU A 54 5.10 10.30 -4.62
C GLU A 54 6.29 9.36 -4.43
N LEU A 55 6.24 8.16 -5.01
CA LEU A 55 7.24 7.12 -4.79
C LEU A 55 8.22 6.99 -5.96
N PRO A 56 9.53 6.79 -5.69
CA PRO A 56 10.48 6.33 -6.68
C PRO A 56 10.07 4.99 -7.30
N ALA A 57 10.15 4.86 -8.63
CA ALA A 57 9.63 3.73 -9.40
C ALA A 57 10.17 2.33 -9.00
N ARG A 58 11.28 2.28 -8.27
CA ARG A 58 11.93 1.04 -7.81
C ARG A 58 11.56 0.63 -6.39
N LEU A 59 10.75 1.43 -5.70
CA LEU A 59 10.24 1.08 -4.38
C LEU A 59 8.88 0.40 -4.52
N ILE A 60 8.65 -0.55 -3.64
CA ILE A 60 7.44 -1.36 -3.60
C ILE A 60 6.64 -0.91 -2.39
N ALA A 61 5.40 -0.51 -2.59
CA ALA A 61 4.49 -0.20 -1.48
C ALA A 61 4.21 -1.48 -0.67
N GLU A 62 4.36 -1.40 0.65
CA GLU A 62 4.13 -2.52 1.57
C GLU A 62 3.33 -2.10 2.80
N GLN A 63 2.99 -3.03 3.66
CA GLN A 63 2.32 -2.81 4.95
C GLN A 63 1.10 -1.87 4.83
N HIS A 64 1.01 -0.80 5.64
CA HIS A 64 -0.15 0.11 5.63
C HIS A 64 -0.28 0.90 4.33
N THR A 65 0.84 1.21 3.65
CA THR A 65 0.77 1.85 2.33
C THR A 65 0.12 0.91 1.31
N ALA A 66 0.49 -0.36 1.28
CA ALA A 66 -0.17 -1.35 0.43
C ALA A 66 -1.62 -1.60 0.88
N ALA A 67 -1.88 -1.67 2.18
CA ALA A 67 -3.23 -1.81 2.72
C ALA A 67 -4.15 -0.66 2.28
N TRP A 68 -3.61 0.58 2.23
CA TRP A 68 -4.33 1.71 1.66
C TRP A 68 -4.60 1.55 0.16
N VAL A 69 -3.61 1.14 -0.61
CA VAL A 69 -3.82 0.89 -2.05
C VAL A 69 -4.93 -0.12 -2.26
N TRP A 70 -4.94 -1.21 -1.50
CA TRP A 70 -5.96 -2.26 -1.60
C TRP A 70 -7.33 -1.86 -1.06
N GLY A 71 -7.43 -0.76 -0.31
CA GLY A 71 -8.69 -0.27 0.24
C GLY A 71 -9.00 -0.78 1.65
N ALA A 72 -8.11 -1.55 2.27
CA ALA A 72 -8.28 -2.04 3.63
C ALA A 72 -8.20 -0.92 4.69
N VAL A 73 -7.60 0.23 4.34
CA VAL A 73 -7.62 1.45 5.14
C VAL A 73 -8.08 2.64 4.30
N ALA A 74 -8.75 3.59 4.94
CA ALA A 74 -9.34 4.75 4.26
C ALA A 74 -8.30 5.81 3.85
N ARG A 75 -7.25 5.99 4.66
CA ARG A 75 -6.21 7.01 4.47
C ARG A 75 -4.83 6.38 4.41
N PRO A 76 -3.90 6.92 3.61
CA PRO A 76 -2.52 6.45 3.61
C PRO A 76 -1.86 6.78 4.95
N PRO A 77 -0.81 6.04 5.35
CA PRO A 77 -0.01 6.40 6.51
C PRO A 77 0.73 7.73 6.27
N ALA A 78 0.95 8.50 7.34
CA ALA A 78 1.67 9.78 7.27
C ALA A 78 3.10 9.62 6.71
N ARG A 79 3.70 8.46 6.93
CA ARG A 79 4.97 8.04 6.37
C ARG A 79 4.76 6.76 5.58
N HIS A 80 5.01 6.81 4.26
CA HIS A 80 4.82 5.64 3.42
C HIS A 80 5.78 4.53 3.77
N GLU A 81 5.24 3.34 3.99
CA GLU A 81 5.98 2.10 4.21
C GLU A 81 6.24 1.43 2.87
N VAL A 82 7.51 1.31 2.53
CA VAL A 82 7.95 0.78 1.24
C VAL A 82 9.15 -0.15 1.44
N CYS A 83 9.34 -1.06 0.51
CA CYS A 83 10.52 -1.90 0.49
C CYS A 83 11.27 -1.82 -0.84
N ALA A 84 12.56 -2.15 -0.76
CA ALA A 84 13.42 -2.36 -1.91
C ALA A 84 13.88 -3.82 -1.91
N ASP A 85 13.97 -4.42 -3.10
CA ASP A 85 14.56 -5.75 -3.23
C ASP A 85 16.07 -5.68 -3.01
N THR A 86 16.57 -6.49 -2.09
CA THR A 86 18.01 -6.60 -1.79
C THR A 86 18.84 -6.99 -3.02
N GLY A 87 18.24 -7.68 -3.99
CA GLY A 87 18.87 -8.02 -5.28
C GLY A 87 19.07 -6.84 -6.23
N ALA A 88 18.37 -5.73 -6.02
CA ALA A 88 18.30 -4.61 -6.98
C ALA A 88 19.40 -3.55 -6.81
N ARG A 89 20.43 -3.74 -5.99
CA ARG A 89 21.58 -2.82 -5.74
C ARG A 89 21.17 -1.34 -5.64
N THR A 90 20.13 -1.06 -4.91
CA THR A 90 19.60 0.29 -4.78
C THR A 90 19.81 0.82 -3.38
N ARG A 91 20.50 1.93 -3.23
CA ARG A 91 20.44 2.76 -2.00
C ARG A 91 19.28 3.74 -2.18
N PRO A 92 18.15 3.53 -1.50
CA PRO A 92 17.08 4.54 -1.51
C PRO A 92 17.65 5.81 -0.86
N ALA A 93 17.43 6.96 -1.52
CA ALA A 93 17.68 8.24 -0.88
C ALA A 93 16.79 8.32 0.38
N PHE A 94 17.37 8.81 1.48
CA PHE A 94 16.61 9.04 2.69
C PHE A 94 15.60 10.17 2.44
N GLU A 95 14.34 9.82 2.36
CA GLU A 95 13.24 10.77 2.30
C GLU A 95 12.48 10.71 3.62
N ALA A 96 12.28 11.86 4.27
CA ALA A 96 11.63 11.95 5.59
C ALA A 96 10.21 11.33 5.60
N ARG A 97 9.56 11.29 4.43
CA ARG A 97 8.21 10.74 4.25
C ARG A 97 8.18 9.24 3.94
N LEU A 98 9.33 8.58 3.82
CA LEU A 98 9.43 7.16 3.51
C LEU A 98 10.03 6.37 4.67
N SER A 99 9.44 5.23 4.98
CA SER A 99 10.02 4.17 5.80
C SER A 99 10.43 3.04 4.85
N VAL A 100 11.73 2.90 4.61
CA VAL A 100 12.25 1.96 3.62
C VAL A 100 12.87 0.77 4.32
N ARG A 101 12.46 -0.46 3.91
CA ARG A 101 13.10 -1.71 4.33
C ARG A 101 13.75 -2.38 3.12
N GLU A 102 14.87 -3.04 3.35
CA GLU A 102 15.45 -3.97 2.39
C GLU A 102 14.92 -5.37 2.67
N VAL A 103 14.36 -6.01 1.66
CA VAL A 103 13.74 -7.35 1.78
C VAL A 103 14.09 -8.22 0.59
N VAL A 104 14.09 -9.52 0.80
CA VAL A 104 14.02 -10.49 -0.29
C VAL A 104 12.55 -10.62 -0.67
N ILE A 105 12.21 -10.27 -1.89
CA ILE A 105 10.85 -10.33 -2.40
C ILE A 105 10.79 -11.23 -3.64
N LEU A 106 9.74 -12.02 -3.74
CA LEU A 106 9.51 -12.87 -4.91
C LEU A 106 8.58 -12.16 -5.89
N HIS A 107 8.70 -12.49 -7.17
CA HIS A 107 7.82 -11.93 -8.21
C HIS A 107 6.34 -12.12 -7.87
N ASP A 108 5.97 -13.28 -7.32
CA ASP A 108 4.59 -13.62 -6.96
C ASP A 108 4.10 -12.89 -5.68
N ASP A 109 4.99 -12.23 -4.95
CA ASP A 109 4.66 -11.44 -3.76
C ASP A 109 4.22 -10.00 -4.12
N ILE A 110 4.34 -9.57 -5.39
CA ILE A 110 4.08 -8.20 -5.86
C ILE A 110 3.18 -8.18 -7.10
N THR A 111 2.56 -7.05 -7.31
CA THR A 111 1.89 -6.70 -8.57
C THR A 111 2.16 -5.25 -8.91
N VAL A 112 1.96 -4.87 -10.19
CA VAL A 112 2.11 -3.49 -10.65
C VAL A 112 0.74 -2.92 -10.99
N LEU A 113 0.36 -1.83 -10.33
CA LEU A 113 -0.86 -1.09 -10.55
C LEU A 113 -0.52 0.34 -10.94
N ALA A 114 -1.00 0.82 -12.07
CA ALA A 114 -0.75 2.18 -12.57
C ALA A 114 0.73 2.61 -12.52
N GLY A 115 1.67 1.66 -12.73
CA GLY A 115 3.11 1.92 -12.68
C GLY A 115 3.75 1.84 -11.28
N THR A 116 2.98 1.64 -10.22
CA THR A 116 3.47 1.43 -8.85
C THR A 116 3.51 -0.06 -8.52
N ALA A 117 4.66 -0.55 -8.06
CA ALA A 117 4.79 -1.89 -7.50
C ALA A 117 4.20 -1.93 -6.08
N VAL A 118 3.38 -2.93 -5.79
CA VAL A 118 2.65 -3.08 -4.52
C VAL A 118 2.69 -4.54 -4.11
N THR A 119 2.87 -4.84 -2.83
CA THR A 119 2.73 -6.20 -2.32
C THR A 119 1.29 -6.68 -2.49
N ILE A 120 1.10 -7.93 -2.96
CA ILE A 120 -0.25 -8.51 -3.07
C ILE A 120 -0.95 -8.56 -1.70
N PRO A 121 -2.30 -8.57 -1.63
CA PRO A 121 -3.01 -8.46 -0.35
C PRO A 121 -2.61 -9.53 0.67
N MET A 122 -2.43 -10.78 0.26
CA MET A 122 -1.97 -11.85 1.17
C MET A 122 -0.56 -11.57 1.72
N ARG A 123 0.37 -11.09 0.88
CA ARG A 123 1.72 -10.72 1.32
C ARG A 123 1.67 -9.53 2.27
N THR A 124 0.84 -8.53 1.98
CA THR A 124 0.60 -7.36 2.84
C THR A 124 0.08 -7.79 4.22
N ALA A 125 -0.91 -8.67 4.27
CA ALA A 125 -1.46 -9.21 5.52
C ALA A 125 -0.39 -9.95 6.36
N ILE A 126 0.44 -10.78 5.71
CA ILE A 126 1.55 -11.48 6.36
C ILE A 126 2.58 -10.48 6.92
N ASP A 127 2.93 -9.45 6.16
CA ASP A 127 3.95 -8.49 6.60
C ASP A 127 3.45 -7.59 7.73
N LEU A 128 2.19 -7.17 7.72
CA LEU A 128 1.56 -6.50 8.87
C LEU A 128 1.61 -7.38 10.12
N ALA A 129 1.19 -8.64 10.00
CA ALA A 129 1.23 -9.58 11.13
C ALA A 129 2.66 -9.80 11.68
N ARG A 130 3.69 -9.67 10.85
CA ARG A 130 5.10 -9.86 11.21
C ARG A 130 5.76 -8.64 11.83
N PHE A 131 5.44 -7.44 11.36
CA PHE A 131 6.30 -6.27 11.57
C PHE A 131 5.63 -5.10 12.28
N VAL A 132 4.30 -5.04 12.35
CA VAL A 132 3.63 -4.00 13.12
C VAL A 132 4.07 -4.11 14.59
N GLU A 133 4.48 -3.00 15.19
CA GLU A 133 4.98 -2.98 16.57
C GLU A 133 3.85 -3.31 17.55
N THR A 134 2.76 -2.57 17.48
CA THR A 134 1.60 -2.74 18.37
C THR A 134 0.43 -3.34 17.59
N TRP A 135 0.00 -4.54 18.02
CA TRP A 135 -1.16 -5.20 17.42
C TRP A 135 -2.44 -4.74 18.13
N SER A 136 -3.37 -4.21 17.38
CA SER A 136 -4.65 -3.70 17.86
C SER A 136 -5.84 -4.37 17.15
N ASP A 137 -7.06 -4.04 17.58
CA ASP A 137 -8.28 -4.46 16.88
C ASP A 137 -8.34 -3.85 15.45
N GLU A 138 -7.78 -2.67 15.28
CA GLU A 138 -7.68 -2.04 13.96
C GLU A 138 -6.79 -2.86 13.02
N GLU A 139 -5.64 -3.33 13.51
CA GLU A 139 -4.76 -4.22 12.72
C GLU A 139 -5.46 -5.53 12.37
N THR A 140 -6.20 -6.08 13.30
CA THR A 140 -7.01 -7.28 13.08
C THR A 140 -8.05 -7.05 11.98
N ARG A 141 -8.73 -5.91 11.99
CA ARG A 141 -9.70 -5.50 10.98
C ARG A 141 -9.04 -5.33 9.60
N ILE A 142 -7.90 -4.64 9.54
CA ILE A 142 -7.15 -4.41 8.29
C ILE A 142 -6.74 -5.75 7.67
N VAL A 143 -6.19 -6.65 8.48
CA VAL A 143 -5.75 -7.97 7.98
C VAL A 143 -6.94 -8.80 7.50
N ARG A 144 -8.08 -8.81 8.20
CA ARG A 144 -9.30 -9.49 7.73
C ARG A 144 -9.76 -8.95 6.38
N GLU A 145 -9.74 -7.63 6.19
CA GLU A 145 -10.12 -7.01 4.93
C GLU A 145 -9.16 -7.42 3.80
N LEU A 146 -7.85 -7.41 4.05
CA LEU A 146 -6.85 -7.88 3.09
C LEU A 146 -7.04 -9.36 2.72
N LEU A 147 -7.37 -10.21 3.67
CA LEU A 147 -7.64 -11.62 3.41
C LEU A 147 -8.91 -11.80 2.55
N THR A 148 -9.94 -10.99 2.80
CA THR A 148 -11.16 -10.95 1.98
C THR A 148 -10.85 -10.53 0.55
N ILE A 149 -10.09 -9.45 0.36
CA ILE A 149 -9.63 -8.97 -0.96
C ILE A 149 -8.80 -10.04 -1.67
N ALA A 150 -7.91 -10.71 -0.95
CA ALA A 150 -7.07 -11.80 -1.47
C ALA A 150 -7.85 -13.09 -1.77
N ARG A 151 -9.09 -13.22 -1.28
CA ARG A 151 -9.86 -14.46 -1.28
C ARG A 151 -9.07 -15.63 -0.68
N CYS A 152 -8.35 -15.39 0.41
CA CYS A 152 -7.53 -16.37 1.09
C CYS A 152 -7.86 -16.42 2.58
N THR A 153 -7.42 -17.49 3.23
CA THR A 153 -7.64 -17.76 4.64
C THR A 153 -6.37 -17.54 5.46
N VAL A 154 -6.51 -17.44 6.76
CA VAL A 154 -5.39 -17.49 7.72
C VAL A 154 -4.52 -18.74 7.52
N LEU A 155 -5.15 -19.86 7.17
CA LEU A 155 -4.43 -21.12 6.91
C LEU A 155 -3.55 -21.00 5.65
N ASP A 156 -4.00 -20.31 4.63
CA ASP A 156 -3.20 -20.07 3.41
C ASP A 156 -1.99 -19.19 3.72
N CYS A 157 -2.14 -18.16 4.55
CA CYS A 157 -1.03 -17.36 5.06
C CYS A 157 -0.03 -18.21 5.86
N ALA A 158 -0.52 -19.08 6.75
CA ALA A 158 0.31 -20.00 7.52
C ALA A 158 1.09 -20.96 6.61
N ARG A 159 0.44 -21.54 5.61
CA ARG A 159 1.08 -22.39 4.60
C ARG A 159 2.14 -21.65 3.79
N ALA A 160 1.85 -20.41 3.37
CA ALA A 160 2.83 -19.56 2.65
C ALA A 160 4.07 -19.28 3.50
N MET A 161 3.88 -18.93 4.78
CA MET A 161 5.00 -18.72 5.71
C MET A 161 5.77 -20.00 6.01
N ASN A 162 5.10 -21.17 6.07
CA ASN A 162 5.75 -22.44 6.37
C ASN A 162 6.68 -22.92 5.24
N ARG A 163 6.41 -22.51 4.00
CA ARG A 163 7.30 -22.81 2.86
C ARG A 163 8.62 -22.04 2.90
N LYS A 164 8.67 -20.91 3.64
CA LYS A 164 9.89 -20.07 3.75
C LYS A 164 10.71 -20.51 4.97
N ARG A 165 11.97 -20.90 4.75
CA ARG A 165 12.93 -21.16 5.86
C ARG A 165 13.36 -19.83 6.48
N ASN A 166 13.60 -19.82 7.78
CA ASN A 166 14.15 -18.68 8.54
C ASN A 166 13.37 -17.36 8.33
N LEU A 167 12.03 -17.43 8.33
CA LEU A 167 11.19 -16.24 8.22
C LEU A 167 11.16 -15.48 9.56
N PRO A 168 11.71 -14.25 9.65
CA PRO A 168 11.70 -13.47 10.89
C PRO A 168 10.27 -13.23 11.38
N ASN A 169 10.07 -13.21 12.69
CA ASN A 169 8.79 -12.93 13.36
C ASN A 169 7.63 -13.88 13.00
N LYS A 170 7.92 -15.06 12.46
CA LYS A 170 6.91 -16.03 12.03
C LYS A 170 5.98 -16.46 13.17
N LYS A 171 6.53 -16.73 14.37
CA LYS A 171 5.73 -17.17 15.53
C LYS A 171 4.71 -16.11 15.94
N ILE A 172 5.15 -14.85 16.03
CA ILE A 172 4.28 -13.70 16.34
C ILE A 172 3.20 -13.54 15.25
N ALA A 173 3.59 -13.63 13.98
CA ALA A 173 2.63 -13.51 12.87
C ALA A 173 1.54 -14.59 12.93
N LEU A 174 1.88 -15.84 13.23
CA LEU A 174 0.90 -16.92 13.35
C LEU A 174 -0.07 -16.67 14.52
N GLN A 175 0.43 -16.16 15.66
CA GLN A 175 -0.42 -15.79 16.79
C GLN A 175 -1.40 -14.68 16.44
N ARG A 176 -0.91 -13.61 15.77
CA ARG A 176 -1.73 -12.46 15.33
C ARG A 176 -2.76 -12.85 14.28
N LEU A 177 -2.37 -13.67 13.31
CA LEU A 177 -3.29 -14.17 12.30
C LEU A 177 -4.39 -15.06 12.90
N ALA A 178 -4.10 -15.80 13.97
CA ALA A 178 -5.12 -16.58 14.67
C ALA A 178 -6.23 -15.70 15.26
N LEU A 179 -5.94 -14.44 15.63
CA LEU A 179 -6.95 -13.48 16.09
C LEU A 179 -7.84 -12.96 14.93
N CYS A 180 -7.44 -13.20 13.69
CA CYS A 180 -8.19 -12.77 12.51
C CYS A 180 -9.20 -13.85 12.04
N VAL A 181 -9.23 -15.02 12.68
CA VAL A 181 -10.25 -16.05 12.42
C VAL A 181 -11.58 -15.55 13.02
N GLY A 182 -12.54 -15.25 12.18
CA GLY A 182 -13.89 -14.82 12.57
C GLY A 182 -14.92 -15.64 11.87
#